data_19f64ce00d8bb077e88cd14ddc3f0f6f
#
_entry.id   19f64ce00d8bb077e88cd14ddc3f0f6f
#
_cell.length_a   1.000
_cell.length_b   1.000
_cell.length_c   1.000
_cell.angle_alpha   90.00
_cell.angle_beta   90.00
_cell.angle_gamma   90.00
#
_symmetry.space_group_name_H-M   'P 1'
#
loop_
_entity.id
_entity.type
_entity.pdbx_description
1 polymer ?
#
loop_
_entity_poly.entity_id
_entity_poly.type
_entity_poly.pdbx_seq_one_letter_code
_entity_poly.pdbx_strand_id
1 'polypeptide(L)' 'MMDELYSVTVSEERLEDCRDVIEPDLQDLIERTIGSGFSREEVLIAISELAAEDFAMAAKIPSVH' A
#
# COMPACT_ATOMS: atom_id res chain seq x y z
N MET A 1 25.01 -5.04 -4.79
CA MET A 1 24.09 -4.44 -5.12
C MET A 1 23.10 -4.11 -4.16
N MET A 2 22.73 -2.95 -4.08
CA MET A 2 21.82 -2.56 -3.17
C MET A 2 20.55 -3.14 -3.44
N ASP A 3 20.26 -3.39 -4.64
CA ASP A 3 19.01 -3.93 -4.95
C ASP A 3 18.77 -5.24 -4.35
N GLU A 4 19.77 -5.91 -3.95
CA GLU A 4 19.58 -7.18 -3.38
C GLU A 4 18.69 -7.16 -2.21
N LEU A 5 18.73 -6.12 -1.43
CA LEU A 5 17.90 -6.07 -0.27
C LEU A 5 16.45 -6.09 -0.64
N TYR A 6 16.10 -5.38 -1.69
CA TYR A 6 14.72 -5.37 -2.08
C TYR A 6 14.34 -6.64 -2.77
N SER A 7 15.20 -7.17 -3.56
CA SER A 7 14.81 -8.35 -4.30
C SER A 7 14.58 -9.53 -3.40
N VAL A 8 15.10 -9.50 -2.22
CA VAL A 8 14.91 -10.61 -1.32
C VAL A 8 13.49 -10.61 -0.82
N THR A 9 12.91 -9.43 -0.60
CA THR A 9 11.60 -9.38 -0.02
C THR A 9 10.54 -8.95 -1.00
N VAL A 10 10.92 -8.28 -2.08
CA VAL A 10 9.94 -7.79 -3.03
C VAL A 10 10.35 -8.18 -4.43
N SER A 11 9.53 -8.96 -5.08
CA SER A 11 9.76 -9.31 -6.47
C SER A 11 8.54 -8.85 -7.23
N GLU A 12 8.66 -8.71 -8.52
CA GLU A 12 7.56 -8.25 -9.32
C GLU A 12 6.41 -9.22 -9.29
N GLU A 13 6.71 -10.51 -9.32
CA GLU A 13 5.66 -11.49 -9.30
C GLU A 13 4.89 -11.44 -8.01
N ARG A 14 5.58 -11.34 -6.89
CA ARG A 14 4.92 -11.28 -5.62
C ARG A 14 4.13 -9.99 -5.49
N LEU A 15 4.66 -8.90 -6.03
CA LEU A 15 3.98 -7.64 -5.96
C LEU A 15 2.68 -7.68 -6.75
N GLU A 16 2.69 -8.32 -7.90
CA GLU A 16 1.49 -8.46 -8.69
C GLU A 16 0.46 -9.30 -7.97
N ASP A 17 0.90 -10.39 -7.35
CA ASP A 17 -0.02 -11.21 -6.60
C ASP A 17 -0.61 -10.43 -5.44
N CYS A 18 0.20 -9.63 -4.78
CA CYS A 18 -0.28 -8.83 -3.68
C CYS A 18 -1.30 -7.82 -4.15
N ARG A 19 -1.06 -7.21 -5.30
CA ARG A 19 -2.01 -6.26 -5.85
C ARG A 19 -3.34 -6.93 -6.17
N ASP A 20 -3.29 -8.15 -6.69
CA ASP A 20 -4.50 -8.87 -7.02
C ASP A 20 -5.32 -9.16 -5.76
N VAL A 21 -4.64 -9.45 -4.66
CA VAL A 21 -5.34 -9.73 -3.43
C VAL A 21 -5.94 -8.46 -2.84
N ILE A 22 -5.21 -7.36 -2.92
CA ILE A 22 -5.67 -6.13 -2.32
C ILE A 22 -6.73 -5.42 -3.15
N GLU A 23 -6.66 -5.56 -4.46
CA GLU A 23 -7.47 -4.76 -5.34
C GLU A 23 -8.98 -4.80 -5.03
N PRO A 24 -9.59 -5.96 -4.86
CA PRO A 24 -11.03 -5.96 -4.61
C PRO A 24 -11.38 -5.29 -3.28
N ASP A 25 -10.55 -5.49 -2.27
CA ASP A 25 -10.81 -4.87 -0.99
C ASP A 25 -10.59 -3.37 -1.07
N LEU A 26 -9.59 -2.95 -1.82
CA LEU A 26 -9.31 -1.54 -1.97
C LEU A 26 -10.45 -0.86 -2.73
N GLN A 27 -10.96 -1.50 -3.78
CA GLN A 27 -12.08 -0.92 -4.50
C GLN A 27 -13.29 -0.79 -3.61
N ASP A 28 -13.54 -1.77 -2.78
CA ASP A 28 -14.66 -1.72 -1.87
C ASP A 28 -14.47 -0.57 -0.87
N LEU A 29 -13.28 -0.39 -0.37
CA LEU A 29 -13.00 0.69 0.56
C LEU A 29 -13.22 2.04 -0.11
N ILE A 30 -12.74 2.19 -1.33
CA ILE A 30 -12.89 3.43 -2.06
C ILE A 30 -14.38 3.75 -2.25
N GLU A 31 -15.15 2.74 -2.66
CA GLU A 31 -16.56 2.95 -2.91
C GLU A 31 -17.30 3.33 -1.63
N ARG A 32 -16.99 2.65 -0.54
CA ARG A 32 -17.66 2.95 0.71
C ARG A 32 -17.34 4.34 1.19
N THR A 33 -16.08 4.76 1.01
CA THR A 33 -15.69 6.08 1.48
C THR A 33 -16.31 7.17 0.63
N ILE A 34 -16.41 6.93 -0.67
CA ILE A 34 -17.08 7.88 -1.53
C ILE A 34 -18.54 7.98 -1.11
N GLY A 35 -19.13 6.85 -0.74
CA GLY A 35 -20.51 6.86 -0.27
C GLY A 35 -20.69 7.67 1.00
N SER A 36 -19.62 7.88 1.76
CA SER A 36 -19.70 8.66 2.96
C SER A 36 -19.58 10.15 2.67
N GLY A 37 -19.34 10.53 1.44
CA GLY A 37 -19.35 11.95 1.09
C GLY A 37 -18.03 12.50 0.60
N PHE A 38 -17.01 11.66 0.46
CA PHE A 38 -15.73 12.16 -0.02
C PHE A 38 -15.62 11.91 -1.52
N SER A 39 -14.77 12.68 -2.17
CA SER A 39 -14.55 12.46 -3.59
C SER A 39 -13.55 11.36 -3.79
N ARG A 40 -13.54 10.81 -4.99
CA ARG A 40 -12.59 9.74 -5.28
C ARG A 40 -11.17 10.26 -5.12
N GLU A 41 -10.91 11.50 -5.53
CA GLU A 41 -9.56 12.04 -5.41
C GLU A 41 -9.15 12.15 -3.96
N GLU A 42 -10.06 12.59 -3.10
CA GLU A 42 -9.74 12.71 -1.69
C GLU A 42 -9.41 11.33 -1.12
N VAL A 43 -10.18 10.32 -1.52
CA VAL A 43 -9.96 8.99 -1.01
C VAL A 43 -8.61 8.46 -1.45
N LEU A 44 -8.27 8.66 -2.72
CA LEU A 44 -7.01 8.14 -3.23
C LEU A 44 -5.82 8.83 -2.60
N ILE A 45 -5.93 10.13 -2.37
CA ILE A 45 -4.86 10.86 -1.73
C ILE A 45 -4.69 10.36 -0.29
N ALA A 46 -5.79 10.17 0.41
CA ALA A 46 -5.72 9.70 1.78
C ALA A 46 -5.09 8.31 1.86
N ILE A 47 -5.46 7.42 0.94
CA ILE A 47 -4.88 6.09 0.93
C ILE A 47 -3.38 6.19 0.67
N SER A 48 -2.98 7.04 -0.26
CA SER A 48 -1.57 7.18 -0.59
C SER A 48 -0.79 7.71 0.62
N GLU A 49 -1.36 8.65 1.33
CA GLU A 49 -0.68 9.21 2.48
C GLU A 49 -0.56 8.18 3.60
N LEU A 50 -1.62 7.42 3.83
CA LEU A 50 -1.57 6.41 4.87
C LEU A 50 -0.58 5.31 4.51
N ALA A 51 -0.55 4.93 3.24
CA ALA A 51 0.39 3.91 2.81
C ALA A 51 1.82 4.41 2.96
N ALA A 52 2.05 5.67 2.66
CA ALA A 52 3.38 6.23 2.79
C ALA A 52 3.81 6.28 4.24
N GLU A 53 2.88 6.59 5.14
CA GLU A 53 3.20 6.61 6.56
C GLU A 53 3.56 5.22 7.05
N ASP A 54 2.79 4.24 6.63
CA ASP A 54 3.06 2.88 7.03
C ASP A 54 4.41 2.44 6.51
N PHE A 55 4.73 2.79 5.28
CA PHE A 55 5.98 2.42 4.68
C PHE A 55 7.14 3.07 5.44
N ALA A 56 6.98 4.32 5.82
CA ALA A 56 8.01 5.03 6.56
C ALA A 56 8.22 4.40 7.93
N MET A 57 7.15 3.99 8.57
CA MET A 57 7.28 3.35 9.86
C MET A 57 8.02 2.03 9.73
N ALA A 58 7.67 1.25 8.74
CA ALA A 58 8.32 -0.02 8.54
C ALA A 58 9.80 0.18 8.27
N ALA A 59 10.15 1.23 7.55
CA ALA A 59 11.53 1.48 7.25
C ALA A 59 12.28 1.97 8.47
N LYS A 60 11.58 2.62 9.39
CA LYS A 60 12.24 3.14 10.55
C LYS A 60 12.53 2.12 11.60
N ILE A 61 11.88 1.01 11.60
CA ILE A 61 12.10 0.01 12.62
C ILE A 61 12.63 -1.22 11.99
N PRO A 62 13.75 -1.17 11.39
CA PRO A 62 14.28 -2.33 10.70
C PRO A 62 14.76 -3.39 11.62
N SER A 63 15.25 -3.02 12.73
CA SER A 63 15.86 -3.98 13.54
C SER A 63 14.95 -4.63 14.46
N VAL A 64 13.80 -4.34 14.33
CA VAL A 64 12.91 -4.93 15.16
C VAL A 64 13.10 -6.30 15.34
N HIS A 65 13.58 -6.80 14.73
CA HIS A 65 13.74 -8.06 15.02
C HIS A 65 14.72 -8.46 15.29
#